data_cc8053bec0166f372f6a8a54cffab549
#
_entry.id   cc8053bec0166f372f6a8a54cffab549
#
_cell.length_a   1.000
_cell.length_b   1.000
_cell.length_c   1.000
_cell.angle_alpha   90.00
_cell.angle_beta   90.00
_cell.angle_gamma   90.00
#
_symmetry.space_group_name_H-M   'P 1'
#
loop_
_entity.id
_entity.type
_entity.pdbx_description
1 polymer ?
#
loop_
_entity_poly.entity_id
_entity_poly.type
_entity_poly.pdbx_seq_one_letter_code
_entity_poly.pdbx_strand_id
1 'polypeptide(L)'
;MYRYETHLHTYPVSKCAKADVRDSLEFYKELEYDGVFITNHFLDGNINIDRELTYEEKIEFYFSDYEKALEIGKEIGIKVFCGIEASYKGTDFLVFGPDKEWYLNNPQIMDMKKTDEMEYLINNGALVIQAHPFREAQYIDHIRLFPRCVHGVEVINASRNEFENKMMVERKTVGKEDNEK
;
A
#
# COMPACT_ATOMS: atom_id res chain seq x y z
N MET A 1 19.31 -8.31 11.66
CA MET A 1 17.90 -8.51 11.23
C MET A 1 17.61 -7.41 10.23
N TYR A 2 16.98 -7.72 9.09
CA TYR A 2 16.60 -6.69 8.11
C TYR A 2 15.29 -6.05 8.53
N ARG A 3 15.19 -4.70 8.35
CA ARG A 3 14.00 -3.91 8.65
C ARG A 3 13.54 -3.20 7.38
N TYR A 4 12.25 -3.33 7.06
CA TYR A 4 11.63 -2.65 5.94
C TYR A 4 10.35 -1.97 6.38
N GLU A 5 10.17 -0.71 5.98
CA GLU A 5 8.85 -0.08 6.01
C GLU A 5 8.08 -0.54 4.78
N THR A 6 6.90 -1.09 4.97
CA THR A 6 6.12 -1.69 3.88
C THR A 6 4.86 -0.91 3.53
N HIS A 7 4.57 0.19 4.25
CA HIS A 7 3.37 1.00 4.04
C HIS A 7 3.69 2.49 4.22
N LEU A 8 4.37 3.08 3.24
CA LEU A 8 4.81 4.48 3.29
C LEU A 8 4.08 5.34 2.25
N HIS A 9 3.48 6.43 2.73
CA HIS A 9 2.91 7.50 1.90
C HIS A 9 3.83 8.71 1.87
N THR A 10 3.95 9.34 0.71
CA THR A 10 4.77 10.52 0.49
C THR A 10 3.98 11.66 -0.15
N TYR A 11 4.37 12.90 0.17
CA TYR A 11 3.86 14.11 -0.46
C TYR A 11 4.72 14.41 -1.72
N PRO A 12 4.13 14.84 -2.85
CA PRO A 12 2.75 15.31 -2.98
C PRO A 12 1.72 14.27 -3.44
N VAL A 13 2.11 13.02 -3.70
CA VAL A 13 1.22 12.03 -4.32
C VAL A 13 0.04 11.68 -3.41
N SER A 14 0.28 11.31 -2.15
CA SER A 14 -0.79 11.03 -1.20
C SER A 14 -1.21 12.27 -0.40
N LYS A 15 -2.52 12.59 -0.37
CA LYS A 15 -3.05 13.75 0.38
C LYS A 15 -2.87 13.64 1.90
N CYS A 16 -2.79 12.44 2.45
CA CYS A 16 -2.60 12.21 3.88
C CYS A 16 -1.14 12.40 4.32
N ALA A 17 -0.19 12.32 3.40
CA ALA A 17 1.23 12.51 3.70
C ALA A 17 1.57 13.98 3.93
N LYS A 18 2.51 14.22 4.87
CA LYS A 18 3.03 15.56 5.18
C LYS A 18 4.50 15.69 4.78
N ALA A 19 5.26 14.61 4.92
CA ALA A 19 6.67 14.55 4.56
C ALA A 19 6.82 14.25 3.07
N ASP A 20 7.81 14.87 2.45
CA ASP A 20 8.20 14.53 1.10
C ASP A 20 9.05 13.24 1.07
N VAL A 21 9.47 12.86 -0.13
CA VAL A 21 10.25 11.64 -0.34
C VAL A 21 11.59 11.70 0.39
N ARG A 22 12.32 12.84 0.32
CA ARG A 22 13.65 12.95 0.94
C ARG A 22 13.56 12.87 2.45
N ASP A 23 12.70 13.67 3.06
CA ASP A 23 12.49 13.69 4.51
C ASP A 23 12.10 12.30 5.03
N SER A 24 11.24 11.60 4.28
CA SER A 24 10.80 10.23 4.64
C SER A 24 11.95 9.23 4.58
N LEU A 25 12.75 9.24 3.52
CA LEU A 25 13.87 8.29 3.37
C LEU A 25 14.99 8.56 4.40
N GLU A 26 15.33 9.82 4.66
CA GLU A 26 16.31 10.21 5.67
C GLU A 26 15.85 9.76 7.07
N PHE A 27 14.57 9.95 7.41
CA PHE A 27 13.99 9.47 8.66
C PHE A 27 14.12 7.95 8.85
N TYR A 28 13.73 7.15 7.85
CA TYR A 28 13.89 5.70 7.95
C TYR A 28 15.35 5.24 7.94
N LYS A 29 16.22 5.97 7.26
CA LYS A 29 17.67 5.71 7.29
C LYS A 29 18.26 5.98 8.68
N GLU A 30 17.87 7.06 9.34
CA GLU A 30 18.28 7.37 10.72
C GLU A 30 17.79 6.31 11.72
N LEU A 31 16.62 5.71 11.47
CA LEU A 31 16.07 4.59 12.26
C LEU A 31 16.69 3.23 11.91
N GLU A 32 17.75 3.20 11.10
CA GLU A 32 18.47 1.98 10.68
C GLU A 32 17.58 0.98 9.92
N TYR A 33 16.64 1.47 9.08
CA TYR A 33 15.90 0.64 8.15
C TYR A 33 16.78 0.30 6.93
N ASP A 34 16.66 -0.95 6.45
CA ASP A 34 17.36 -1.43 5.24
C ASP A 34 16.68 -0.97 3.95
N GLY A 35 15.39 -0.69 4.03
CA GLY A 35 14.63 -0.21 2.88
C GLY A 35 13.19 0.18 3.20
N VAL A 36 12.56 0.78 2.21
CA VAL A 36 11.16 1.24 2.27
C VAL A 36 10.42 0.84 1.00
N PHE A 37 9.11 0.61 1.13
CA PHE A 37 8.19 0.49 0.02
C PHE A 37 7.36 1.77 -0.07
N ILE A 38 7.44 2.48 -1.20
CA ILE A 38 6.55 3.60 -1.49
C ILE A 38 5.21 3.03 -1.94
N THR A 39 4.19 3.19 -1.11
CA THR A 39 2.83 2.64 -1.30
C THR A 39 1.79 3.76 -1.22
N ASN A 40 1.98 4.81 -1.99
CA ASN A 40 1.03 5.91 -2.05
C ASN A 40 -0.39 5.41 -2.39
N HIS A 41 -1.42 6.16 -1.99
CA HIS A 41 -2.78 5.90 -2.44
C HIS A 41 -2.85 5.89 -3.97
N PHE A 42 -3.41 4.82 -4.53
CA PHE A 42 -3.57 4.69 -5.97
C PHE A 42 -4.73 5.55 -6.49
N LEU A 43 -5.03 5.45 -7.78
CA LEU A 43 -5.97 6.35 -8.48
C LEU A 43 -7.41 6.31 -7.94
N ASP A 44 -7.79 5.25 -7.25
CA ASP A 44 -9.07 5.04 -6.56
C ASP A 44 -9.08 5.50 -5.10
N GLY A 45 -7.93 5.90 -4.56
CA GLY A 45 -7.74 6.30 -3.17
C GLY A 45 -7.61 7.80 -2.91
N ASN A 46 -6.98 8.13 -1.79
CA ASN A 46 -6.77 9.51 -1.32
C ASN A 46 -5.53 10.17 -1.98
N ILE A 47 -5.48 10.10 -3.31
CA ILE A 47 -4.41 10.65 -4.14
C ILE A 47 -4.64 12.14 -4.42
N ASN A 48 -3.54 12.93 -4.50
CA ASN A 48 -3.57 14.35 -4.82
C ASN A 48 -3.36 14.59 -6.33
N ILE A 49 -4.36 14.23 -7.13
CA ILE A 49 -4.26 14.23 -8.59
C ILE A 49 -5.40 15.04 -9.24
N ASP A 50 -5.11 15.68 -10.34
CA ASP A 50 -6.13 16.27 -11.20
C ASP A 50 -6.92 15.15 -11.89
N ARG A 51 -8.24 15.21 -11.77
CA ARG A 51 -9.15 14.21 -12.34
C ARG A 51 -9.25 14.28 -13.87
N GLU A 52 -8.93 15.43 -14.46
CA GLU A 52 -9.00 15.66 -15.92
C GLU A 52 -7.80 15.07 -16.69
N LEU A 53 -6.74 14.66 -16.01
CA LEU A 53 -5.60 14.00 -16.63
C LEU A 53 -6.01 12.68 -17.29
N THR A 54 -5.32 12.31 -18.36
CA THR A 54 -5.44 10.97 -18.97
C THR A 54 -4.96 9.89 -17.99
N TYR A 55 -5.26 8.64 -18.28
CA TYR A 55 -4.78 7.53 -17.45
C TYR A 55 -3.26 7.49 -17.40
N GLU A 56 -2.60 7.65 -18.54
CA GLU A 56 -1.14 7.66 -18.67
C GLU A 56 -0.51 8.77 -17.82
N GLU A 57 -1.05 10.00 -17.91
CA GLU A 57 -0.57 11.13 -17.10
C GLU A 57 -0.78 10.88 -15.60
N LYS A 58 -1.87 10.21 -15.21
CA LYS A 58 -2.11 9.80 -13.83
C LYS A 58 -1.09 8.78 -13.33
N ILE A 59 -0.74 7.80 -14.14
CA ILE A 59 0.29 6.81 -13.81
C ILE A 59 1.67 7.48 -13.73
N GLU A 60 2.02 8.37 -14.66
CA GLU A 60 3.26 9.15 -14.60
C GLU A 60 3.37 9.94 -13.29
N PHE A 61 2.31 10.65 -12.93
CA PHE A 61 2.27 11.39 -11.66
C PHE A 61 2.40 10.46 -10.44
N TYR A 62 1.67 9.34 -10.45
CA TYR A 62 1.71 8.38 -9.33
C TYR A 62 3.11 7.88 -9.05
N PHE A 63 3.83 7.46 -10.09
CA PHE A 63 5.16 6.87 -9.96
C PHE A 63 6.28 7.92 -9.78
N SER A 64 6.00 9.21 -9.91
CA SER A 64 7.01 10.27 -9.80
C SER A 64 7.73 10.29 -8.45
N ASP A 65 7.02 10.05 -7.35
CA ASP A 65 7.62 9.97 -6.01
C ASP A 65 8.52 8.73 -5.86
N TYR A 66 8.10 7.60 -6.42
CA TYR A 66 8.93 6.38 -6.42
C TYR A 66 10.21 6.57 -7.23
N GLU A 67 10.13 7.16 -8.42
CA GLU A 67 11.31 7.44 -9.26
C GLU A 67 12.28 8.39 -8.56
N LYS A 68 11.77 9.45 -7.94
CA LYS A 68 12.55 10.36 -7.09
C LYS A 68 13.18 9.64 -5.89
N ALA A 69 12.41 8.74 -5.25
CA ALA A 69 12.86 7.94 -4.13
C ALA A 69 14.03 7.01 -4.50
N LEU A 70 14.02 6.42 -5.70
CA LEU A 70 15.10 5.58 -6.19
C LEU A 70 16.42 6.33 -6.25
N GLU A 71 16.42 7.57 -6.75
CA GLU A 71 17.64 8.40 -6.85
C GLU A 71 18.16 8.80 -5.46
N ILE A 72 17.27 9.26 -4.58
CA ILE A 72 17.62 9.61 -3.19
C ILE A 72 18.09 8.37 -2.44
N GLY A 73 17.42 7.23 -2.60
CA GLY A 73 17.80 5.99 -1.94
C GLY A 73 19.21 5.51 -2.30
N LYS A 74 19.63 5.67 -3.57
CA LYS A 74 21.02 5.43 -4.01
C LYS A 74 22.01 6.38 -3.34
N GLU A 75 21.64 7.66 -3.22
CA GLU A 75 22.48 8.70 -2.61
C GLU A 75 22.77 8.41 -1.14
N ILE A 76 21.73 8.10 -0.35
CA ILE A 76 21.83 7.93 1.11
C ILE A 76 22.04 6.48 1.56
N GLY A 77 22.00 5.53 0.63
CA GLY A 77 22.22 4.09 0.90
C GLY A 77 21.06 3.39 1.62
N ILE A 78 19.81 3.67 1.22
CA ILE A 78 18.61 2.92 1.64
C ILE A 78 17.94 2.29 0.41
N LYS A 79 17.46 1.06 0.53
CA LYS A 79 16.76 0.38 -0.57
C LYS A 79 15.35 0.95 -0.72
N VAL A 80 14.91 1.13 -1.96
CA VAL A 80 13.57 1.63 -2.28
C VAL A 80 12.86 0.62 -3.19
N PHE A 81 11.63 0.32 -2.85
CA PHE A 81 10.75 -0.59 -3.58
C PHE A 81 9.43 0.11 -3.90
N CYS A 82 8.76 -0.39 -4.93
CA CYS A 82 7.46 0.10 -5.34
C CYS A 82 6.34 -0.81 -4.83
N GLY A 83 5.23 -0.18 -4.49
CA GLY A 83 3.92 -0.78 -4.32
C GLY A 83 2.84 0.26 -4.55
N ILE A 84 1.59 -0.13 -4.43
CA ILE A 84 0.45 0.78 -4.41
C ILE A 84 -0.43 0.48 -3.20
N GLU A 85 -1.20 1.46 -2.74
CA GLU A 85 -2.34 1.23 -1.86
C GLU A 85 -3.63 1.47 -2.65
N ALA A 86 -4.27 0.38 -3.09
CA ALA A 86 -5.57 0.39 -3.78
C ALA A 86 -6.71 0.47 -2.76
N SER A 87 -7.74 1.27 -3.04
CA SER A 87 -8.83 1.56 -2.10
C SER A 87 -10.19 1.01 -2.54
N TYR A 88 -10.99 0.58 -1.57
CA TYR A 88 -12.38 0.18 -1.79
C TYR A 88 -13.25 0.45 -0.57
N LYS A 89 -14.06 1.51 -0.61
CA LYS A 89 -15.05 1.82 0.44
C LYS A 89 -14.47 1.83 1.87
N GLY A 90 -13.28 2.40 2.03
CA GLY A 90 -12.58 2.46 3.31
C GLY A 90 -11.78 1.21 3.68
N THR A 91 -11.74 0.22 2.82
CA THR A 91 -10.81 -0.93 2.90
C THR A 91 -9.70 -0.70 1.91
N ASP A 92 -8.46 -0.93 2.31
CA ASP A 92 -7.30 -0.65 1.47
C ASP A 92 -6.44 -1.93 1.31
N PHE A 93 -5.71 -2.00 0.19
CA PHE A 93 -4.89 -3.15 -0.18
C PHE A 93 -3.51 -2.68 -0.61
N LEU A 94 -2.47 -3.20 0.02
CA LEU A 94 -1.10 -3.05 -0.44
C LEU A 94 -0.84 -4.07 -1.54
N VAL A 95 -0.40 -3.59 -2.69
CA VAL A 95 -0.08 -4.42 -3.85
C VAL A 95 1.39 -4.21 -4.22
N PHE A 96 2.14 -5.30 -4.29
CA PHE A 96 3.55 -5.30 -4.62
C PHE A 96 3.80 -6.21 -5.84
N GLY A 97 4.73 -5.83 -6.69
CA GLY A 97 5.16 -6.61 -7.85
C GLY A 97 4.98 -5.88 -9.17
N PRO A 98 3.76 -5.50 -9.59
CA PRO A 98 3.58 -4.73 -10.82
C PRO A 98 4.33 -3.40 -10.78
N ASP A 99 5.02 -3.08 -11.86
CA ASP A 99 5.74 -1.83 -12.05
C ASP A 99 4.92 -0.80 -12.86
N LYS A 100 5.49 0.36 -13.08
CA LYS A 100 4.88 1.45 -13.86
C LYS A 100 4.44 0.99 -15.26
N GLU A 101 5.30 0.25 -15.95
CA GLU A 101 5.02 -0.22 -17.31
C GLU A 101 3.85 -1.21 -17.31
N TRP A 102 3.78 -2.08 -16.31
CA TRP A 102 2.64 -2.98 -16.15
C TRP A 102 1.33 -2.19 -16.00
N TYR A 103 1.29 -1.16 -15.13
CA TYR A 103 0.08 -0.34 -14.96
C TYR A 103 -0.28 0.42 -16.24
N LEU A 104 0.68 1.00 -16.96
CA LEU A 104 0.44 1.67 -18.24
C LEU A 104 -0.21 0.72 -19.27
N ASN A 105 0.17 -0.55 -19.27
CA ASN A 105 -0.35 -1.56 -20.21
C ASN A 105 -1.66 -2.24 -19.73
N ASN A 106 -2.13 -1.93 -18.51
CA ASN A 106 -3.32 -2.56 -17.92
C ASN A 106 -4.36 -1.55 -17.38
N PRO A 107 -4.81 -0.56 -18.18
CA PRO A 107 -5.75 0.46 -17.72
C PRO A 107 -7.11 -0.11 -17.30
N GLN A 108 -7.49 -1.29 -17.81
CA GLN A 108 -8.75 -1.96 -17.51
C GLN A 108 -8.95 -2.30 -16.03
N ILE A 109 -7.88 -2.33 -15.22
CA ILE A 109 -7.99 -2.60 -13.78
C ILE A 109 -8.88 -1.57 -13.07
N MET A 110 -8.93 -0.33 -13.56
CA MET A 110 -9.72 0.74 -12.98
C MET A 110 -11.23 0.53 -13.11
N ASP A 111 -11.66 -0.31 -14.06
CA ASP A 111 -13.06 -0.63 -14.34
C ASP A 111 -13.49 -1.97 -13.73
N MET A 112 -12.56 -2.70 -13.12
CA MET A 112 -12.84 -4.01 -12.52
C MET A 112 -13.55 -3.85 -11.16
N LYS A 113 -14.38 -4.85 -10.80
CA LYS A 113 -14.79 -5.00 -9.40
C LYS A 113 -13.56 -5.30 -8.53
N LYS A 114 -13.54 -4.79 -7.31
CA LYS A 114 -12.35 -4.90 -6.47
C LYS A 114 -11.85 -6.34 -6.25
N THR A 115 -12.75 -7.32 -6.15
CA THR A 115 -12.37 -8.73 -6.05
C THR A 115 -11.71 -9.25 -7.31
N ASP A 116 -12.24 -8.88 -8.47
CA ASP A 116 -11.74 -9.31 -9.78
C ASP A 116 -10.39 -8.64 -10.09
N GLU A 117 -10.24 -7.36 -9.69
CA GLU A 117 -8.98 -6.61 -9.74
C GLU A 117 -7.88 -7.30 -8.90
N MET A 118 -8.18 -7.64 -7.63
CA MET A 118 -7.22 -8.33 -6.77
C MET A 118 -6.84 -9.70 -7.32
N GLU A 119 -7.80 -10.46 -7.82
CA GLU A 119 -7.54 -11.76 -8.47
C GLU A 119 -6.69 -11.60 -9.74
N TYR A 120 -6.99 -10.59 -10.55
CA TYR A 120 -6.21 -10.27 -11.76
C TYR A 120 -4.76 -9.90 -11.41
N LEU A 121 -4.55 -9.04 -10.41
CA LEU A 121 -3.22 -8.68 -9.91
C LEU A 121 -2.45 -9.91 -9.42
N ILE A 122 -3.08 -10.77 -8.62
CA ILE A 122 -2.48 -12.01 -8.10
C ILE A 122 -2.09 -12.94 -9.24
N ASN A 123 -2.95 -13.14 -10.23
CA ASN A 123 -2.68 -13.98 -11.40
C ASN A 123 -1.55 -13.43 -12.29
N ASN A 124 -1.24 -12.14 -12.17
CA ASN A 124 -0.10 -11.48 -12.81
C ASN A 124 1.13 -11.35 -11.88
N GLY A 125 1.17 -12.12 -10.79
CA GLY A 125 2.34 -12.25 -9.92
C GLY A 125 2.44 -11.21 -8.80
N ALA A 126 1.39 -10.42 -8.56
CA ALA A 126 1.38 -9.48 -7.45
C ALA A 126 1.24 -10.19 -6.10
N LEU A 127 1.92 -9.65 -5.07
CA LEU A 127 1.62 -9.92 -3.67
C LEU A 127 0.59 -8.89 -3.19
N VAL A 128 -0.55 -9.36 -2.71
CA VAL A 128 -1.65 -8.51 -2.20
C VAL A 128 -1.85 -8.74 -0.71
N ILE A 129 -1.80 -7.65 0.07
CA ILE A 129 -1.99 -7.63 1.52
C ILE A 129 -3.14 -6.69 1.85
N GLN A 130 -4.14 -7.13 2.63
CA GLN A 130 -5.16 -6.21 3.12
C GLN A 130 -4.58 -5.31 4.21
N ALA A 131 -4.56 -4.00 3.96
CA ALA A 131 -4.06 -2.98 4.88
C ALA A 131 -5.06 -2.76 6.03
N HIS A 132 -4.54 -2.50 7.24
CA HIS A 132 -5.30 -2.12 8.46
C HIS A 132 -6.78 -2.58 8.48
N PRO A 133 -7.08 -3.90 8.41
CA PRO A 133 -8.42 -4.43 8.15
C PRO A 133 -9.47 -4.07 9.22
N PHE A 134 -9.04 -3.65 10.41
CA PHE A 134 -9.92 -3.24 11.51
C PHE A 134 -9.93 -1.72 11.74
N ARG A 135 -9.52 -0.94 10.73
CA ARG A 135 -9.56 0.52 10.79
C ARG A 135 -11.00 1.00 11.02
N GLU A 136 -11.18 1.85 12.04
CA GLU A 136 -12.42 2.55 12.33
C GLU A 136 -12.33 4.00 11.84
N ALA A 137 -13.34 4.44 11.10
CA ALA A 137 -13.54 5.83 10.70
C ALA A 137 -15.02 6.09 10.46
N GLN A 138 -15.46 7.35 10.59
CA GLN A 138 -16.88 7.73 10.45
C GLN A 138 -17.50 7.35 9.10
N TYR A 139 -16.70 7.23 8.05
CA TYR A 139 -17.13 6.85 6.69
C TYR A 139 -17.04 5.34 6.43
N ILE A 140 -16.57 4.55 7.39
CA ILE A 140 -16.52 3.08 7.30
C ILE A 140 -17.72 2.53 8.06
N ASP A 141 -18.69 2.03 7.31
CA ASP A 141 -19.96 1.52 7.84
C ASP A 141 -19.84 0.12 8.49
N HIS A 142 -18.88 -0.68 8.00
CA HIS A 142 -18.59 -2.01 8.55
C HIS A 142 -17.20 -2.51 8.12
N ILE A 143 -16.63 -3.41 8.90
CA ILE A 143 -15.37 -4.08 8.60
C ILE A 143 -15.61 -5.06 7.44
N ARG A 144 -14.76 -4.96 6.40
CA ARG A 144 -14.74 -5.87 5.25
C ARG A 144 -13.46 -6.67 5.25
N LEU A 145 -13.58 -7.99 5.21
CA LEU A 145 -12.44 -8.89 5.09
C LEU A 145 -12.50 -9.63 3.75
N PHE A 146 -11.35 -9.75 3.09
CA PHE A 146 -11.21 -10.36 1.76
C PHE A 146 -10.27 -11.58 1.78
N PRO A 147 -10.54 -12.62 2.60
CA PRO A 147 -9.59 -13.71 2.85
C PRO A 147 -9.25 -14.56 1.62
N ARG A 148 -10.05 -14.47 0.55
CA ARG A 148 -9.83 -15.21 -0.70
C ARG A 148 -9.13 -14.38 -1.79
N CYS A 149 -8.99 -13.08 -1.58
CA CYS A 149 -8.44 -12.15 -2.57
C CYS A 149 -7.13 -11.51 -2.09
N VAL A 150 -6.53 -12.02 -1.01
CA VAL A 150 -5.28 -11.50 -0.45
C VAL A 150 -4.39 -12.64 0.06
N HIS A 151 -3.08 -12.41 0.07
CA HIS A 151 -2.10 -13.34 0.63
C HIS A 151 -1.94 -13.19 2.16
N GLY A 152 -2.35 -12.06 2.71
CA GLY A 152 -2.22 -11.77 4.13
C GLY A 152 -2.89 -10.46 4.52
N VAL A 153 -2.69 -10.09 5.78
CA VAL A 153 -3.21 -8.85 6.36
C VAL A 153 -2.09 -8.09 7.06
N GLU A 154 -2.16 -6.77 7.04
CA GLU A 154 -1.30 -5.91 7.86
C GLU A 154 -1.70 -6.07 9.32
N VAL A 155 -0.72 -6.36 10.18
CA VAL A 155 -0.97 -6.68 11.61
C VAL A 155 -0.66 -5.50 12.50
N ILE A 156 0.31 -4.66 12.13
CA ILE A 156 0.73 -3.47 12.87
C ILE A 156 0.81 -2.32 11.88
N ASN A 157 0.14 -1.23 12.20
CA ASN A 157 0.18 0.02 11.47
C ASN A 157 0.42 1.17 12.46
N ALA A 158 1.49 1.94 12.27
CA ALA A 158 1.91 2.98 13.20
C ALA A 158 0.91 4.15 13.31
N SER A 159 0.06 4.34 12.30
CA SER A 159 -1.01 5.34 12.31
C SER A 159 -2.28 4.87 13.04
N ARG A 160 -2.28 3.64 13.56
CA ARG A 160 -3.43 3.04 14.27
C ARG A 160 -3.19 3.00 15.77
N ASN A 161 -4.29 2.99 16.51
CA ASN A 161 -4.21 2.87 17.97
C ASN A 161 -3.84 1.44 18.41
N GLU A 162 -3.42 1.29 19.65
CA GLU A 162 -2.99 0.01 20.21
C GLU A 162 -4.09 -1.07 20.17
N PHE A 163 -5.35 -0.66 20.37
CA PHE A 163 -6.49 -1.59 20.35
C PHE A 163 -6.73 -2.18 18.95
N GLU A 164 -6.71 -1.34 17.89
CA GLU A 164 -6.86 -1.81 16.51
C GLU A 164 -5.74 -2.79 16.13
N ASN A 165 -4.50 -2.47 16.48
CA ASN A 165 -3.34 -3.34 16.24
C ASN A 165 -3.44 -4.67 17.03
N LYS A 166 -3.89 -4.61 18.29
CA LYS A 166 -4.06 -5.80 19.14
C LYS A 166 -5.14 -6.73 18.57
N MET A 167 -6.26 -6.21 18.10
CA MET A 167 -7.31 -7.02 17.45
C MET A 167 -6.80 -7.79 16.23
N MET A 168 -5.88 -7.20 15.45
CA MET A 168 -5.27 -7.86 14.30
C MET A 168 -4.40 -9.06 14.74
N VAL A 169 -3.63 -8.91 15.82
CA VAL A 169 -2.75 -9.97 16.35
C VAL A 169 -3.57 -11.13 16.92
N GLU A 170 -4.57 -10.85 17.75
CA GLU A 170 -5.38 -11.87 18.42
C GLU A 170 -6.17 -12.74 17.44
N ARG A 171 -6.75 -12.16 16.39
CA ARG A 171 -7.49 -12.93 15.38
C ARG A 171 -6.63 -13.81 14.49
N LYS A 172 -5.34 -13.48 14.31
CA LYS A 172 -4.38 -14.32 13.58
C LYS A 172 -4.03 -15.61 14.34
N THR A 173 -4.11 -15.60 15.68
CA THR A 173 -3.87 -16.77 16.53
C THR A 173 -5.05 -17.74 16.54
N VAL A 174 -6.29 -17.23 16.54
CA VAL A 174 -7.52 -18.08 16.51
C VAL A 174 -7.64 -18.87 15.20
N GLY A 175 -7.24 -18.28 14.04
CA GLY A 175 -7.28 -19.00 12.77
C GLY A 175 -6.23 -20.11 12.59
N LYS A 176 -5.23 -20.20 13.47
CA LYS A 176 -4.23 -21.30 13.45
C LYS A 176 -4.70 -22.52 14.22
N GLU A 177 -5.48 -22.35 15.29
CA GLU A 177 -5.94 -23.46 16.12
C GLU A 177 -7.04 -24.30 15.44
N ASP A 178 -7.81 -23.73 14.52
CA ASP A 178 -8.88 -24.45 13.80
C ASP A 178 -8.37 -25.28 12.60
N ASN A 179 -7.12 -25.15 12.20
CA ASN A 179 -6.51 -25.93 11.10
C ASN A 179 -5.69 -27.14 11.58
N GLU A 180 -5.61 -27.40 12.90
CA GLU A 180 -4.86 -28.55 13.48
C GLU A 180 -5.79 -29.65 14.05
N LYS A 181 -7.07 -29.67 13.64
CA LYS A 181 -8.02 -30.74 14.02
C LYS A 181 -8.53 -31.52 12.83
#